data_65a3c721d002b5f50ec83750131e3cc5
#
_entry.id   65a3c721d002b5f50ec83750131e3cc5
#
_cell.length_a   1.000
_cell.length_b   1.000
_cell.length_c   1.000
_cell.angle_alpha   90.00
_cell.angle_beta   90.00
_cell.angle_gamma   90.00
#
_symmetry.space_group_name_H-M   'P 1'
#
loop_
_entity.id
_entity.type
_entity.pdbx_description
1 polymer ?
#
loop_
_entity_poly.entity_id
_entity_poly.type
_entity_poly.pdbx_seq_one_letter_code
_entity_poly.pdbx_strand_id
1 'polypeptide(L)'
;MDRFVWIKHDIKKSGRIFCLILLLVLLTAACGLKEEKVSDGHLSADEMKKTDAENDVLSSDRGTEDYGGAAMKELEYIPDGYELPAKQQGTLEKLTYDTWESFTYEEHTQPLTKEAWVYVPYGYDKEERYNIMYLSHGGWSDETSIMGTDKNPRSFKHVIDHAIEDGKIRPLLIVLPTYNNTSGDDSGDYSLALQLTDQFHNELLNDLIPAAEDKYSTYAKDTTPEGIAASRDHRAFGGFSMGSVNTWCTFRYCLDYFRYFMPMSGNYTTDGEYMADLVRESGHDWDDFFIFSASGTKDFAYGSFKAQIQAMGNVKDKTFRFADNEKEGNLLFLEREGYSHDVTASDEYTYNGLRFFWNKL
;
A
#
# COMPACT_ATOMS: atom_id res chain seq x y z
N MET A 1 -32.17 -2.09 5.41
CA MET A 1 -32.05 -3.09 4.34
C MET A 1 -32.33 -2.39 3.03
N ASP A 2 -31.48 -1.46 2.54
CA ASP A 2 -31.62 -0.82 1.20
C ASP A 2 -30.61 0.33 1.05
N ARG A 3 -29.30 0.04 1.21
CA ARG A 3 -28.23 1.04 0.97
C ARG A 3 -27.11 0.56 0.06
N PHE A 4 -27.26 -0.60 -0.58
CA PHE A 4 -26.20 -1.19 -1.44
C PHE A 4 -26.46 -1.09 -2.95
N VAL A 5 -27.42 -0.27 -3.41
CA VAL A 5 -27.83 -0.23 -4.83
C VAL A 5 -27.05 0.82 -5.66
N TRP A 6 -26.29 1.72 -5.06
CA TRP A 6 -25.67 2.86 -5.77
C TRP A 6 -24.38 2.54 -6.51
N ILE A 7 -23.63 1.52 -6.12
CA ILE A 7 -22.30 1.22 -6.74
C ILE A 7 -22.42 0.56 -8.13
N LYS A 8 -23.55 -0.07 -8.46
CA LYS A 8 -23.73 -0.70 -9.78
C LYS A 8 -23.98 0.24 -10.96
N HIS A 9 -24.17 1.55 -10.73
CA HIS A 9 -24.58 2.46 -11.81
C HIS A 9 -23.43 3.24 -12.47
N ASP A 10 -22.32 3.46 -11.79
CA ASP A 10 -21.23 4.31 -12.33
C ASP A 10 -20.24 3.57 -13.23
N ILE A 11 -19.97 2.29 -12.99
CA ILE A 11 -19.06 1.48 -13.84
C ILE A 11 -19.55 1.38 -15.29
N LYS A 12 -20.88 1.39 -15.52
CA LYS A 12 -21.42 1.37 -16.91
C LYS A 12 -21.32 2.71 -17.64
N LYS A 13 -21.12 3.82 -16.96
CA LYS A 13 -20.98 5.14 -17.60
C LYS A 13 -19.53 5.42 -17.99
N SER A 14 -18.56 5.03 -17.21
CA SER A 14 -17.13 5.19 -17.49
C SER A 14 -16.72 4.42 -18.76
N GLY A 15 -17.11 3.15 -18.90
CA GLY A 15 -16.79 2.35 -20.08
C GLY A 15 -17.42 2.86 -21.40
N ARG A 16 -18.53 3.62 -21.35
CA ARG A 16 -19.14 4.21 -22.56
C ARG A 16 -18.47 5.51 -22.99
N ILE A 17 -17.89 6.27 -22.10
CA ILE A 17 -17.15 7.50 -22.41
C ILE A 17 -15.81 7.16 -23.04
N PHE A 18 -15.13 6.11 -22.58
CA PHE A 18 -13.86 5.64 -23.16
C PHE A 18 -14.02 5.12 -24.61
N CYS A 19 -15.13 4.42 -24.93
CA CYS A 19 -15.41 3.99 -26.32
C CYS A 19 -15.77 5.16 -27.25
N LEU A 20 -16.34 6.27 -26.76
CA LEU A 20 -16.67 7.42 -27.60
C LEU A 20 -15.45 8.26 -27.97
N ILE A 21 -14.46 8.36 -27.07
CA ILE A 21 -13.21 9.10 -27.33
C ILE A 21 -12.33 8.33 -28.32
N LEU A 22 -12.29 7.00 -28.27
CA LEU A 22 -11.54 6.20 -29.24
C LEU A 22 -12.15 6.25 -30.66
N LEU A 23 -13.47 6.45 -30.81
CA LEU A 23 -14.12 6.57 -32.11
C LEU A 23 -13.93 7.96 -32.75
N LEU A 24 -13.68 9.01 -31.97
CA LEU A 24 -13.42 10.36 -32.51
C LEU A 24 -12.00 10.53 -33.05
N VAL A 25 -11.01 9.78 -32.53
CA VAL A 25 -9.61 9.84 -32.99
C VAL A 25 -9.42 9.12 -34.33
N LEU A 26 -10.30 8.17 -34.68
CA LEU A 26 -10.22 7.42 -35.95
C LEU A 26 -10.85 8.15 -37.16
N LEU A 27 -11.52 9.26 -36.95
CA LEU A 27 -12.21 10.01 -38.03
C LEU A 27 -11.45 11.24 -38.54
N THR A 28 -10.29 11.60 -37.98
CA THR A 28 -9.48 12.74 -38.43
C THR A 28 -8.20 12.36 -39.17
N ALA A 29 -7.94 11.08 -39.41
CA ALA A 29 -6.72 10.57 -40.08
C ALA A 29 -6.90 10.26 -41.59
N ALA A 30 -7.94 10.79 -42.24
CA ALA A 30 -8.17 10.58 -43.67
C ALA A 30 -8.13 11.91 -44.43
N CYS A 31 -6.99 12.61 -44.44
CA CYS A 31 -6.65 13.58 -45.53
C CYS A 31 -5.15 13.87 -45.50
N GLY A 32 -4.46 13.24 -46.42
CA GLY A 32 -3.27 13.69 -47.15
C GLY A 32 -1.99 13.92 -46.38
N LEU A 33 -1.03 13.01 -46.50
CA LEU A 33 0.39 13.36 -46.54
C LEU A 33 1.16 12.32 -47.39
N LYS A 34 2.13 12.85 -48.12
CA LYS A 34 2.98 12.19 -49.11
C LYS A 34 3.87 11.11 -48.49
N GLU A 35 4.10 10.04 -49.26
CA GLU A 35 5.10 9.01 -48.98
C GLU A 35 6.51 9.61 -48.95
N GLU A 36 7.18 9.56 -47.79
CA GLU A 36 8.63 9.56 -47.72
C GLU A 36 9.12 8.15 -47.41
N LYS A 37 10.02 7.66 -48.25
CA LYS A 37 10.68 6.35 -48.10
C LYS A 37 11.53 6.35 -46.83
N VAL A 38 11.16 5.55 -45.85
CA VAL A 38 12.04 5.17 -44.74
C VAL A 38 12.91 4.01 -45.21
N SER A 39 14.22 4.21 -45.18
CA SER A 39 15.21 3.19 -45.46
C SER A 39 15.21 2.15 -44.32
N ASP A 40 15.09 0.86 -44.71
CA ASP A 40 15.28 -0.28 -43.82
C ASP A 40 16.72 -0.29 -43.26
N GLY A 41 16.88 0.17 -42.02
CA GLY A 41 18.11 -0.02 -41.26
C GLY A 41 18.05 -1.35 -40.53
N HIS A 42 18.58 -2.40 -41.15
CA HIS A 42 18.86 -3.67 -40.49
C HIS A 42 19.97 -3.43 -39.44
N LEU A 43 19.63 -3.52 -38.18
CA LEU A 43 20.62 -3.60 -37.09
C LEU A 43 21.43 -4.88 -37.22
N SER A 44 22.75 -4.79 -37.06
CA SER A 44 23.65 -5.94 -37.17
C SER A 44 23.46 -6.88 -35.95
N ALA A 45 23.80 -8.17 -36.12
CA ALA A 45 23.71 -9.17 -35.05
C ALA A 45 24.55 -8.82 -33.79
N ASP A 46 25.54 -7.92 -33.91
CA ASP A 46 26.37 -7.46 -32.80
C ASP A 46 25.69 -6.33 -32.01
N GLU A 47 24.80 -5.55 -32.60
CA GLU A 47 24.00 -4.53 -31.89
C GLU A 47 22.85 -5.18 -31.10
N MET A 48 22.24 -6.25 -31.63
CA MET A 48 21.25 -7.05 -30.90
C MET A 48 21.86 -7.75 -29.66
N LYS A 49 23.11 -8.24 -29.77
CA LYS A 49 23.80 -8.85 -28.62
C LYS A 49 24.19 -7.83 -27.55
N LYS A 50 24.36 -6.56 -27.91
CA LYS A 50 24.70 -5.51 -26.96
C LYS A 50 23.47 -5.04 -26.17
N THR A 51 22.29 -4.99 -26.79
CA THR A 51 21.02 -4.73 -26.11
C THR A 51 20.61 -5.86 -25.18
N ASP A 52 20.84 -7.13 -25.59
CA ASP A 52 20.58 -8.28 -24.74
C ASP A 52 21.55 -8.38 -23.56
N ALA A 53 22.82 -7.95 -23.72
CA ALA A 53 23.78 -7.89 -22.62
C ALA A 53 23.51 -6.75 -21.63
N GLU A 54 22.97 -5.61 -22.06
CA GLU A 54 22.55 -4.54 -21.15
C GLU A 54 21.24 -4.89 -20.43
N ASN A 55 20.32 -5.61 -21.06
CA ASN A 55 19.14 -6.15 -20.38
C ASN A 55 19.49 -7.30 -19.43
N ASP A 56 20.47 -8.15 -19.74
CA ASP A 56 20.96 -9.21 -18.82
C ASP A 56 21.67 -8.65 -17.59
N VAL A 57 22.35 -7.50 -17.71
CA VAL A 57 22.97 -6.82 -16.55
C VAL A 57 21.92 -6.18 -15.65
N LEU A 58 20.76 -5.73 -16.19
CA LEU A 58 19.62 -5.26 -15.40
C LEU A 58 18.81 -6.40 -14.79
N SER A 59 18.86 -7.61 -15.38
CA SER A 59 18.18 -8.81 -14.84
C SER A 59 19.04 -9.58 -13.81
N SER A 60 20.36 -9.40 -13.81
CA SER A 60 21.26 -10.11 -12.89
C SER A 60 21.40 -9.46 -11.51
N ASP A 61 20.88 -8.25 -11.31
CA ASP A 61 20.85 -7.60 -10.00
C ASP A 61 19.48 -7.72 -9.31
N ARG A 62 18.58 -8.54 -9.83
CA ARG A 62 17.63 -9.26 -9.00
C ARG A 62 18.42 -10.35 -8.27
N GLY A 63 19.24 -9.96 -7.31
CA GLY A 63 19.63 -10.86 -6.27
C GLY A 63 18.31 -11.48 -5.81
N THR A 64 18.20 -12.79 -5.87
CA THR A 64 17.10 -13.55 -5.27
C THR A 64 17.15 -13.25 -3.77
N GLU A 65 16.70 -12.05 -3.38
CA GLU A 65 16.30 -11.84 -2.00
C GLU A 65 15.11 -12.77 -1.85
N ASP A 66 15.33 -13.82 -1.09
CA ASP A 66 14.31 -14.77 -0.69
C ASP A 66 13.37 -14.00 0.24
N TYR A 67 12.33 -13.34 -0.31
CA TYR A 67 11.34 -12.56 0.42
C TYR A 67 10.40 -13.44 1.26
N GLY A 68 10.56 -14.76 1.20
CA GLY A 68 9.77 -15.68 1.99
C GLY A 68 10.05 -15.53 3.48
N GLY A 69 9.23 -14.79 4.19
CA GLY A 69 9.19 -14.78 5.64
C GLY A 69 8.97 -16.18 6.20
N ALA A 70 9.37 -16.43 7.44
CA ALA A 70 9.02 -17.66 8.12
C ALA A 70 7.50 -17.74 8.25
N ALA A 71 6.99 -18.97 8.23
CA ALA A 71 5.58 -19.25 8.42
C ALA A 71 5.08 -18.63 9.73
N MET A 72 4.06 -17.78 9.63
CA MET A 72 3.40 -17.17 10.79
C MET A 72 2.02 -17.79 10.98
N LYS A 73 1.88 -18.63 12.02
CA LYS A 73 0.64 -19.37 12.30
C LYS A 73 -0.27 -18.70 13.33
N GLU A 74 0.29 -17.81 14.12
CA GLU A 74 -0.43 -17.07 15.18
C GLU A 74 0.21 -15.70 15.41
N LEU A 75 -0.56 -14.78 15.96
CA LEU A 75 -0.07 -13.49 16.41
C LEU A 75 0.75 -13.65 17.68
N GLU A 76 1.93 -13.07 17.73
CA GLU A 76 2.72 -12.97 18.95
C GLU A 76 2.33 -11.72 19.74
N TYR A 77 2.42 -11.78 21.04
CA TYR A 77 2.28 -10.60 21.90
C TYR A 77 3.48 -9.67 21.73
N ILE A 78 3.22 -8.37 21.81
CA ILE A 78 4.31 -7.41 21.97
C ILE A 78 5.01 -7.74 23.30
N PRO A 79 6.34 -7.94 23.31
CA PRO A 79 7.05 -8.27 24.56
C PRO A 79 6.94 -7.17 25.61
N ASP A 80 6.87 -7.56 26.88
CA ASP A 80 6.82 -6.62 27.99
C ASP A 80 7.99 -5.63 27.97
N GLY A 81 7.71 -4.37 28.18
CA GLY A 81 8.71 -3.30 28.21
C GLY A 81 8.98 -2.62 26.86
N TYR A 82 8.48 -3.18 25.76
CA TYR A 82 8.65 -2.57 24.43
C TYR A 82 7.92 -1.21 24.30
N GLU A 83 6.95 -0.93 25.13
CA GLU A 83 6.27 0.36 25.21
C GLU A 83 7.14 1.48 25.82
N LEU A 84 8.26 1.14 26.45
CA LEU A 84 9.23 2.08 27.02
C LEU A 84 10.33 2.43 26.00
N PRO A 85 11.03 3.57 26.19
CA PRO A 85 12.11 3.96 25.28
C PRO A 85 13.22 2.91 25.16
N ALA A 86 13.55 2.48 23.95
CA ALA A 86 14.67 1.59 23.63
C ALA A 86 16.03 2.31 23.77
N LYS A 87 17.12 1.58 23.74
CA LYS A 87 18.48 2.15 23.71
C LYS A 87 18.81 2.73 22.34
N GLN A 88 18.41 2.01 21.28
CA GLN A 88 18.54 2.45 19.90
C GLN A 88 17.18 2.99 19.43
N GLN A 89 17.06 4.30 19.35
CA GLN A 89 15.80 4.95 19.02
C GLN A 89 15.87 5.58 17.63
N GLY A 90 14.92 5.23 16.78
CA GLY A 90 14.63 5.99 15.58
C GLY A 90 14.04 7.36 15.90
N THR A 91 13.88 8.19 14.89
CA THR A 91 13.31 9.54 14.98
C THR A 91 11.98 9.63 14.27
N LEU A 92 11.13 10.56 14.71
CA LEU A 92 9.95 10.96 13.97
C LEU A 92 10.24 12.29 13.30
N GLU A 93 10.12 12.35 12.00
CA GLU A 93 10.36 13.55 11.20
C GLU A 93 9.08 13.98 10.51
N LYS A 94 8.82 15.28 10.53
CA LYS A 94 7.70 15.86 9.79
C LYS A 94 8.06 15.95 8.30
N LEU A 95 7.17 15.45 7.47
CA LEU A 95 7.17 15.62 6.03
C LEU A 95 6.00 16.52 5.66
N THR A 96 6.30 17.62 4.96
CA THR A 96 5.28 18.51 4.40
C THR A 96 5.32 18.39 2.89
N TYR A 97 4.16 18.29 2.25
CA TYR A 97 4.02 18.15 0.80
C TYR A 97 2.79 18.90 0.30
N ASP A 98 2.84 19.33 -0.93
CA ASP A 98 1.71 19.98 -1.60
C ASP A 98 0.86 18.94 -2.30
N THR A 99 -0.45 19.13 -2.30
CA THR A 99 -1.44 18.25 -2.91
C THR A 99 -2.69 19.06 -3.29
N TRP A 100 -3.78 18.39 -3.60
CA TRP A 100 -5.05 18.98 -3.98
C TRP A 100 -6.20 18.45 -3.14
N GLU A 101 -7.28 19.22 -3.08
CA GLU A 101 -8.52 18.80 -2.44
C GLU A 101 -9.02 17.48 -3.08
N SER A 102 -9.39 16.50 -2.24
CA SER A 102 -9.57 15.10 -2.65
C SER A 102 -10.65 14.89 -3.70
N PHE A 103 -11.77 15.63 -3.66
CA PHE A 103 -12.91 15.41 -4.58
C PHE A 103 -12.76 16.15 -5.90
N THR A 104 -11.87 17.12 -5.97
CA THR A 104 -11.55 17.89 -7.17
C THR A 104 -10.06 17.78 -7.51
N TYR A 105 -9.48 16.62 -7.14
CA TYR A 105 -8.05 16.38 -7.29
C TYR A 105 -7.59 16.54 -8.75
N GLU A 106 -8.28 15.91 -9.70
CA GLU A 106 -7.91 15.95 -11.11
C GLU A 106 -8.07 17.34 -11.74
N GLU A 107 -9.00 18.16 -11.24
CA GLU A 107 -9.22 19.52 -11.73
C GLU A 107 -8.20 20.53 -11.21
N HIS A 108 -7.42 20.17 -10.18
CA HIS A 108 -6.41 21.03 -9.54
C HIS A 108 -6.95 22.39 -9.10
N THR A 109 -8.19 22.44 -8.60
CA THR A 109 -8.88 23.70 -8.31
C THR A 109 -8.55 24.27 -6.93
N GLN A 110 -8.31 23.41 -5.96
CA GLN A 110 -8.02 23.80 -4.57
C GLN A 110 -6.71 23.17 -4.07
N PRO A 111 -5.60 23.91 -4.06
CA PRO A 111 -4.33 23.43 -3.54
C PRO A 111 -4.39 23.29 -2.02
N LEU A 112 -3.76 22.25 -1.51
CA LEU A 112 -3.57 21.99 -0.09
C LEU A 112 -2.08 21.75 0.19
N THR A 113 -1.63 22.10 1.38
CA THR A 113 -0.36 21.65 1.93
C THR A 113 -0.68 20.75 3.11
N LYS A 114 -0.23 19.50 3.03
CA LYS A 114 -0.49 18.48 4.06
C LYS A 114 0.79 18.05 4.76
N GLU A 115 0.62 17.38 5.87
CA GLU A 115 1.70 16.86 6.68
C GLU A 115 1.55 15.34 6.83
N ALA A 116 2.69 14.64 6.87
CA ALA A 116 2.82 13.26 7.31
C ALA A 116 3.96 13.18 8.31
N TRP A 117 3.93 12.20 9.21
CA TRP A 117 5.09 11.88 10.02
C TRP A 117 5.83 10.68 9.45
N VAL A 118 7.14 10.71 9.51
CA VAL A 118 7.99 9.63 9.01
C VAL A 118 8.85 9.11 10.15
N TYR A 119 8.69 7.82 10.48
CA TYR A 119 9.61 7.12 11.34
C TYR A 119 10.86 6.77 10.52
N VAL A 120 12.00 7.25 11.00
CA VAL A 120 13.32 6.99 10.45
C VAL A 120 14.09 6.11 11.44
N PRO A 121 14.56 4.91 11.06
CA PRO A 121 15.13 3.96 12.01
C PRO A 121 16.45 4.45 12.59
N TYR A 122 16.83 3.94 13.77
CA TYR A 122 18.13 4.19 14.36
C TYR A 122 19.26 3.79 13.39
N GLY A 123 20.26 4.65 13.26
CA GLY A 123 21.40 4.41 12.37
C GLY A 123 21.06 4.53 10.88
N TYR A 124 19.97 5.20 10.53
CA TYR A 124 19.63 5.48 9.13
C TYR A 124 20.82 6.09 8.37
N ASP A 125 21.15 5.51 7.23
CA ASP A 125 22.21 5.95 6.33
C ASP A 125 21.63 6.20 4.92
N LYS A 126 21.93 7.34 4.33
CA LYS A 126 21.45 7.70 2.98
C LYS A 126 22.08 6.84 1.87
N GLU A 127 23.18 6.19 2.14
CA GLU A 127 23.84 5.29 1.19
C GLU A 127 23.23 3.87 1.20
N GLU A 128 22.45 3.55 2.23
CA GLU A 128 21.71 2.30 2.34
C GLU A 128 20.29 2.46 1.78
N ARG A 129 19.63 1.33 1.47
CA ARG A 129 18.26 1.31 0.96
C ARG A 129 17.32 0.66 1.95
N TYR A 130 16.15 1.27 2.13
CA TYR A 130 15.17 0.85 3.12
C TYR A 130 13.85 0.48 2.47
N ASN A 131 13.23 -0.60 2.97
CA ASN A 131 11.83 -0.85 2.72
C ASN A 131 10.98 0.27 3.34
N ILE A 132 9.82 0.54 2.75
CA ILE A 132 8.95 1.62 3.21
C ILE A 132 7.51 1.13 3.41
N MET A 133 6.93 1.48 4.55
CA MET A 133 5.55 1.20 4.92
C MET A 133 4.76 2.50 5.00
N TYR A 134 3.63 2.59 4.33
CA TYR A 134 2.64 3.64 4.50
C TYR A 134 1.56 3.11 5.44
N LEU A 135 1.45 3.67 6.63
CA LEU A 135 0.57 3.18 7.71
C LEU A 135 -0.53 4.20 8.01
N SER A 136 -1.72 3.94 7.49
CA SER A 136 -2.89 4.81 7.56
C SER A 136 -3.60 4.72 8.89
N HIS A 137 -3.98 5.86 9.46
CA HIS A 137 -4.80 5.94 10.67
C HIS A 137 -6.25 5.49 10.46
N GLY A 138 -6.96 5.24 11.54
CA GLY A 138 -8.38 4.90 11.58
C GLY A 138 -9.32 6.10 11.50
N GLY A 139 -10.61 5.91 11.76
CA GLY A 139 -11.56 7.02 11.96
C GLY A 139 -11.27 7.80 13.23
N TRP A 140 -11.74 9.06 13.30
CA TRP A 140 -11.52 9.98 14.43
C TRP A 140 -10.04 10.18 14.78
N SER A 141 -9.18 10.22 13.79
CA SER A 141 -7.73 10.18 13.95
C SER A 141 -7.03 11.03 12.88
N ASP A 142 -5.71 11.16 13.00
CA ASP A 142 -4.84 11.92 12.12
C ASP A 142 -3.45 11.25 11.99
N GLU A 143 -2.52 11.87 11.30
CA GLU A 143 -1.15 11.40 11.06
C GLU A 143 -0.30 11.25 12.33
N THR A 144 -0.73 11.83 13.45
CA THR A 144 -0.03 11.73 14.76
C THR A 144 -0.54 10.57 15.62
N SER A 145 -1.66 9.96 15.22
CA SER A 145 -2.44 9.07 16.11
C SER A 145 -1.74 7.73 16.38
N ILE A 146 -0.86 7.25 15.51
CA ILE A 146 -0.20 5.94 15.65
C ILE A 146 1.11 6.06 16.42
N MET A 147 2.05 6.90 15.98
CA MET A 147 3.38 7.00 16.59
C MET A 147 3.62 8.32 17.34
N GLY A 148 2.70 9.29 17.27
CA GLY A 148 2.88 10.61 17.84
C GLY A 148 3.73 11.54 16.98
N THR A 149 4.49 12.41 17.65
CA THR A 149 5.37 13.40 17.05
C THR A 149 6.79 13.30 17.61
N ASP A 150 7.73 14.03 17.05
CA ASP A 150 9.11 14.15 17.56
C ASP A 150 9.19 14.58 19.04
N LYS A 151 8.27 15.44 19.48
CA LYS A 151 8.21 15.98 20.85
C LYS A 151 7.38 15.12 21.79
N ASN A 152 6.47 14.33 21.27
CA ASN A 152 5.56 13.49 22.05
C ASN A 152 5.35 12.14 21.34
N PRO A 153 6.37 11.27 21.28
CA PRO A 153 6.25 9.95 20.70
C PRO A 153 5.28 9.09 21.52
N ARG A 154 4.48 8.28 20.83
CA ARG A 154 3.60 7.29 21.45
C ARG A 154 4.34 5.97 21.67
N SER A 155 3.79 5.12 22.53
CA SER A 155 4.36 3.82 22.90
C SER A 155 4.67 2.93 21.68
N PHE A 156 3.83 2.95 20.64
CA PHE A 156 4.05 2.14 19.46
C PHE A 156 5.35 2.47 18.71
N LYS A 157 5.80 3.74 18.73
CA LYS A 157 7.12 4.12 18.22
C LYS A 157 8.25 3.36 18.96
N HIS A 158 8.13 3.21 20.27
CA HIS A 158 9.10 2.48 21.09
C HIS A 158 9.05 0.97 20.82
N VAL A 159 7.86 0.42 20.58
CA VAL A 159 7.69 -0.97 20.16
C VAL A 159 8.49 -1.26 18.88
N ILE A 160 8.43 -0.37 17.90
CA ILE A 160 9.18 -0.52 16.64
C ILE A 160 10.69 -0.38 16.88
N ASP A 161 11.12 0.56 17.72
CA ASP A 161 12.52 0.72 18.10
C ASP A 161 13.10 -0.59 18.69
N HIS A 162 12.42 -1.16 19.68
CA HIS A 162 12.81 -2.43 20.29
C HIS A 162 12.79 -3.59 19.30
N ALA A 163 11.77 -3.66 18.46
CA ALA A 163 11.66 -4.72 17.47
C ALA A 163 12.81 -4.70 16.45
N ILE A 164 13.29 -3.50 16.09
CA ILE A 164 14.47 -3.33 15.24
C ILE A 164 15.75 -3.63 16.02
N GLU A 165 15.92 -3.11 17.26
CA GLU A 165 17.08 -3.37 18.13
C GLU A 165 17.29 -4.86 18.37
N ASP A 166 16.19 -5.61 18.58
CA ASP A 166 16.21 -7.06 18.82
C ASP A 166 16.25 -7.90 17.52
N GLY A 167 16.33 -7.26 16.35
CA GLY A 167 16.39 -7.94 15.05
C GLY A 167 15.11 -8.68 14.64
N LYS A 168 13.96 -8.35 15.27
CA LYS A 168 12.65 -8.94 14.93
C LYS A 168 12.00 -8.28 13.72
N ILE A 169 12.35 -7.04 13.44
CA ILE A 169 11.94 -6.26 12.28
C ILE A 169 13.23 -5.69 11.66
N ARG A 170 13.36 -5.77 10.34
CA ARG A 170 14.44 -5.08 9.64
C ARG A 170 14.26 -3.57 9.75
N PRO A 171 15.35 -2.78 9.83
CA PRO A 171 15.24 -1.34 9.72
C PRO A 171 14.44 -0.93 8.48
N LEU A 172 13.41 -0.09 8.66
CA LEU A 172 12.53 0.36 7.60
C LEU A 172 12.08 1.80 7.86
N LEU A 173 11.57 2.46 6.83
CA LEU A 173 10.86 3.72 6.92
C LEU A 173 9.37 3.46 7.13
N ILE A 174 8.71 4.23 8.01
CA ILE A 174 7.25 4.18 8.15
C ILE A 174 6.70 5.59 7.97
N VAL A 175 5.92 5.78 6.91
CA VAL A 175 5.20 7.02 6.64
C VAL A 175 3.81 6.93 7.26
N LEU A 176 3.43 7.92 8.04
CA LEU A 176 2.16 8.04 8.74
C LEU A 176 1.38 9.19 8.08
N PRO A 177 0.61 8.91 7.01
CA PRO A 177 -0.16 9.92 6.30
C PRO A 177 -1.50 10.18 6.97
N THR A 178 -2.20 11.22 6.51
CA THR A 178 -3.63 11.39 6.78
C THR A 178 -4.43 11.47 5.48
N TYR A 179 -5.58 10.78 5.44
CA TYR A 179 -6.59 10.95 4.39
C TYR A 179 -7.57 12.09 4.72
N ASN A 180 -7.45 12.76 5.88
CA ASN A 180 -8.19 13.99 6.15
C ASN A 180 -7.89 15.00 5.05
N ASN A 181 -8.90 15.74 4.60
CA ASN A 181 -8.84 16.57 3.42
C ASN A 181 -8.66 18.06 3.80
N THR A 182 -9.74 18.80 3.91
CA THR A 182 -9.72 20.23 4.21
C THR A 182 -9.83 20.54 5.71
N SER A 183 -10.17 19.55 6.52
CA SER A 183 -10.21 19.65 7.99
C SER A 183 -9.49 18.46 8.61
N GLY A 184 -8.73 18.71 9.70
CA GLY A 184 -8.09 17.64 10.47
C GLY A 184 -9.09 16.67 11.15
N ASP A 185 -10.38 17.04 11.22
CA ASP A 185 -11.45 16.26 11.84
C ASP A 185 -12.31 15.48 10.82
N ASP A 186 -11.97 15.48 9.52
CA ASP A 186 -12.78 14.87 8.45
C ASP A 186 -13.00 13.36 8.68
N SER A 187 -12.01 12.66 9.25
CA SER A 187 -12.13 11.25 9.63
C SER A 187 -13.15 10.97 10.74
N GLY A 188 -13.66 12.00 11.40
CA GLY A 188 -14.72 11.91 12.41
C GLY A 188 -16.13 11.70 11.84
N ASP A 189 -16.34 12.00 10.56
CA ASP A 189 -17.55 11.63 9.82
C ASP A 189 -17.32 10.32 9.05
N TYR A 190 -17.99 9.27 9.48
CA TYR A 190 -17.81 7.93 8.88
C TYR A 190 -18.11 7.91 7.38
N SER A 191 -19.14 8.62 6.93
CA SER A 191 -19.54 8.64 5.50
C SER A 191 -18.53 9.44 4.66
N LEU A 192 -18.00 10.52 5.20
CA LEU A 192 -16.95 11.32 4.57
C LEU A 192 -15.65 10.54 4.53
N ALA A 193 -15.26 9.90 5.63
CA ALA A 193 -14.05 9.08 5.72
C ALA A 193 -14.03 7.94 4.67
N LEU A 194 -15.17 7.28 4.43
CA LEU A 194 -15.27 6.28 3.36
C LEU A 194 -15.03 6.86 1.97
N GLN A 195 -15.48 8.08 1.71
CA GLN A 195 -15.26 8.75 0.43
C GLN A 195 -13.82 9.24 0.29
N LEU A 196 -13.26 9.79 1.37
CA LEU A 196 -11.87 10.26 1.38
C LEU A 196 -10.87 9.13 1.21
N THR A 197 -11.09 7.98 1.85
CA THR A 197 -10.22 6.79 1.65
C THR A 197 -10.30 6.26 0.21
N ASP A 198 -11.45 6.36 -0.46
CA ASP A 198 -11.57 5.97 -1.87
C ASP A 198 -10.81 6.93 -2.81
N GLN A 199 -10.71 8.23 -2.46
CA GLN A 199 -9.98 9.23 -3.25
C GLN A 199 -8.48 9.30 -2.92
N PHE A 200 -8.05 8.81 -1.76
CA PHE A 200 -6.69 9.00 -1.24
C PHE A 200 -5.58 8.47 -2.17
N HIS A 201 -5.89 7.50 -3.02
CA HIS A 201 -4.92 6.95 -3.98
C HIS A 201 -4.33 8.00 -4.94
N ASN A 202 -5.09 9.05 -5.28
CA ASN A 202 -4.61 10.14 -6.14
C ASN A 202 -3.46 10.90 -5.46
N GLU A 203 -3.70 11.37 -4.24
CA GLU A 203 -2.70 12.05 -3.40
C GLU A 203 -1.51 11.12 -3.08
N LEU A 204 -1.81 9.86 -2.74
CA LEU A 204 -0.80 8.87 -2.38
C LEU A 204 0.24 8.69 -3.49
N LEU A 205 -0.22 8.46 -4.72
CA LEU A 205 0.65 8.13 -5.85
C LEU A 205 1.36 9.35 -6.45
N ASN A 206 0.66 10.50 -6.51
CA ASN A 206 1.18 11.63 -7.26
C ASN A 206 1.93 12.66 -6.39
N ASP A 207 1.67 12.69 -5.07
CA ASP A 207 2.22 13.71 -4.19
C ASP A 207 3.00 13.10 -3.02
N LEU A 208 2.38 12.23 -2.22
CA LEU A 208 2.99 11.73 -0.97
C LEU A 208 4.15 10.77 -1.22
N ILE A 209 4.00 9.75 -2.09
CA ILE A 209 5.09 8.81 -2.41
C ILE A 209 6.26 9.57 -3.02
N PRO A 210 6.09 10.43 -4.05
CA PRO A 210 7.18 11.25 -4.56
C PRO A 210 7.87 12.08 -3.48
N ALA A 211 7.12 12.77 -2.62
CA ALA A 211 7.69 13.61 -1.57
C ALA A 211 8.48 12.80 -0.53
N ALA A 212 7.99 11.61 -0.15
CA ALA A 212 8.67 10.77 0.81
C ALA A 212 9.91 10.10 0.21
N GLU A 213 9.79 9.51 -0.98
CA GLU A 213 10.86 8.69 -1.56
C GLU A 213 11.93 9.53 -2.32
N ASP A 214 11.68 10.81 -2.57
CA ASP A 214 12.73 11.77 -2.95
C ASP A 214 13.57 12.22 -1.75
N LYS A 215 12.94 12.33 -0.57
CA LYS A 215 13.60 12.78 0.66
C LYS A 215 14.41 11.67 1.34
N TYR A 216 13.91 10.44 1.36
CA TYR A 216 14.51 9.30 2.06
C TYR A 216 15.01 8.24 1.10
N SER A 217 16.08 7.54 1.49
CA SER A 217 16.68 6.49 0.67
C SER A 217 15.84 5.23 0.72
N THR A 218 15.14 4.95 -0.37
CA THR A 218 14.33 3.74 -0.58
C THR A 218 14.88 2.92 -1.75
N TYR A 219 14.20 1.86 -2.11
CA TYR A 219 14.55 1.09 -3.32
C TYR A 219 14.07 1.74 -4.62
N ALA A 220 13.26 2.80 -4.57
CA ALA A 220 12.95 3.59 -5.75
C ALA A 220 14.21 4.30 -6.26
N LYS A 221 14.49 4.16 -7.56
CA LYS A 221 15.64 4.85 -8.19
C LYS A 221 15.34 6.31 -8.47
N ASP A 222 14.08 6.59 -8.72
CA ASP A 222 13.52 7.92 -8.93
C ASP A 222 12.03 7.88 -8.59
N THR A 223 11.38 9.03 -8.55
CA THR A 223 9.97 9.19 -8.20
C THR A 223 9.03 9.31 -9.41
N THR A 224 9.48 8.88 -10.58
CA THR A 224 8.58 8.68 -11.72
C THR A 224 7.64 7.50 -11.48
N PRO A 225 6.46 7.45 -12.12
CA PRO A 225 5.57 6.30 -12.00
C PRO A 225 6.27 4.95 -12.27
N GLU A 226 7.16 4.90 -13.25
CA GLU A 226 7.93 3.72 -13.61
C GLU A 226 8.97 3.36 -12.54
N GLY A 227 9.65 4.35 -11.97
CA GLY A 227 10.62 4.16 -10.88
C GLY A 227 9.96 3.67 -9.60
N ILE A 228 8.79 4.22 -9.27
CA ILE A 228 7.97 3.80 -8.13
C ILE A 228 7.43 2.37 -8.36
N ALA A 229 6.92 2.05 -9.54
CA ALA A 229 6.43 0.71 -9.88
C ALA A 229 7.57 -0.33 -9.86
N ALA A 230 8.75 0.00 -10.35
CA ALA A 230 9.91 -0.90 -10.35
C ALA A 230 10.40 -1.28 -8.93
N SER A 231 10.06 -0.49 -7.91
CA SER A 231 10.41 -0.73 -6.50
C SER A 231 9.25 -1.28 -5.66
N ARG A 232 8.15 -1.71 -6.27
CA ARG A 232 6.92 -2.14 -5.59
C ARG A 232 7.15 -3.23 -4.54
N ASP A 233 8.11 -4.13 -4.75
CA ASP A 233 8.42 -5.23 -3.84
C ASP A 233 8.98 -4.77 -2.48
N HIS A 234 9.38 -3.53 -2.40
CA HIS A 234 9.91 -2.88 -1.19
C HIS A 234 8.90 -1.92 -0.54
N ARG A 235 7.64 -1.92 -1.00
CA ARG A 235 6.62 -0.99 -0.52
C ARG A 235 5.40 -1.74 0.03
N ALA A 236 4.95 -1.29 1.23
CA ALA A 236 3.76 -1.80 1.89
C ALA A 236 2.77 -0.68 2.21
N PHE A 237 1.49 -1.01 2.22
CA PHE A 237 0.42 -0.16 2.75
C PHE A 237 -0.40 -0.94 3.77
N GLY A 238 -0.80 -0.28 4.86
CA GLY A 238 -1.64 -0.92 5.87
C GLY A 238 -2.35 0.07 6.77
N GLY A 239 -3.24 -0.46 7.59
CA GLY A 239 -3.96 0.33 8.59
C GLY A 239 -5.06 -0.46 9.29
N PHE A 240 -5.52 0.10 10.41
CA PHE A 240 -6.55 -0.48 11.27
C PHE A 240 -7.87 0.28 11.12
N SER A 241 -9.01 -0.42 11.19
CA SER A 241 -10.34 0.20 11.12
C SER A 241 -10.58 0.91 9.79
N MET A 242 -10.80 2.22 9.78
CA MET A 242 -10.89 3.02 8.54
C MET A 242 -9.56 2.99 7.75
N GLY A 243 -8.42 2.86 8.42
CA GLY A 243 -7.13 2.62 7.77
C GLY A 243 -7.08 1.28 7.04
N SER A 244 -7.82 0.26 7.50
CA SER A 244 -8.02 -0.99 6.77
C SER A 244 -8.85 -0.77 5.50
N VAL A 245 -9.90 0.05 5.56
CA VAL A 245 -10.67 0.45 4.36
C VAL A 245 -9.77 1.17 3.37
N ASN A 246 -8.93 2.11 3.84
CA ASN A 246 -7.94 2.79 3.01
C ASN A 246 -6.92 1.81 2.39
N THR A 247 -6.54 0.78 3.14
CA THR A 247 -5.68 -0.30 2.61
C THR A 247 -6.35 -1.06 1.46
N TRP A 248 -7.63 -1.36 1.57
CA TRP A 248 -8.39 -2.00 0.48
C TRP A 248 -8.58 -1.07 -0.73
N CYS A 249 -8.77 0.23 -0.51
CA CYS A 249 -8.78 1.22 -1.59
C CYS A 249 -7.40 1.30 -2.27
N THR A 250 -6.32 1.28 -1.50
CA THR A 250 -4.95 1.22 -2.05
C THR A 250 -4.72 -0.08 -2.84
N PHE A 251 -5.19 -1.23 -2.34
CA PHE A 251 -5.16 -2.49 -3.10
C PHE A 251 -5.91 -2.37 -4.43
N ARG A 252 -7.08 -1.72 -4.42
CA ARG A 252 -7.90 -1.52 -5.63
C ARG A 252 -7.21 -0.67 -6.70
N TYR A 253 -6.52 0.41 -6.30
CA TYR A 253 -6.04 1.42 -7.25
C TYR A 253 -4.53 1.41 -7.47
N CYS A 254 -3.77 0.78 -6.55
CA CYS A 254 -2.31 0.94 -6.50
C CYS A 254 -1.54 -0.39 -6.54
N LEU A 255 -2.14 -1.47 -7.06
CA LEU A 255 -1.52 -2.81 -7.06
C LEU A 255 -0.19 -2.83 -7.84
N ASP A 256 -0.04 -1.98 -8.86
CA ASP A 256 1.20 -1.80 -9.61
C ASP A 256 2.35 -1.19 -8.79
N TYR A 257 2.04 -0.57 -7.65
CA TYR A 257 2.98 0.22 -6.87
C TYR A 257 3.30 -0.37 -5.51
N PHE A 258 2.52 -1.38 -5.06
CA PHE A 258 2.65 -2.02 -3.75
C PHE A 258 2.63 -3.55 -3.90
N ARG A 259 3.55 -4.22 -3.19
CA ARG A 259 3.51 -5.67 -3.05
C ARG A 259 2.75 -6.11 -1.80
N TYR A 260 2.89 -5.39 -0.68
CA TYR A 260 2.40 -5.81 0.61
C TYR A 260 1.25 -4.95 1.10
N PHE A 261 0.18 -5.63 1.55
CA PHE A 261 -1.02 -4.99 2.08
C PHE A 261 -1.33 -5.54 3.47
N MET A 262 -1.62 -4.64 4.43
CA MET A 262 -1.90 -5.01 5.82
C MET A 262 -3.23 -4.40 6.29
N PRO A 263 -4.38 -4.86 5.76
CA PRO A 263 -5.69 -4.47 6.28
C PRO A 263 -5.97 -5.15 7.62
N MET A 264 -6.41 -4.39 8.62
CA MET A 264 -6.68 -4.88 9.98
C MET A 264 -8.03 -4.40 10.48
N SER A 265 -8.93 -5.32 10.85
CA SER A 265 -10.24 -5.01 11.46
C SER A 265 -11.09 -3.98 10.71
N GLY A 266 -11.19 -4.11 9.39
CA GLY A 266 -12.03 -3.26 8.54
C GLY A 266 -12.20 -3.86 7.15
N ASN A 267 -13.44 -4.14 6.76
CA ASN A 267 -13.77 -4.70 5.46
C ASN A 267 -14.11 -3.61 4.43
N TYR A 268 -13.93 -3.95 3.16
CA TYR A 268 -14.33 -3.15 2.01
C TYR A 268 -15.61 -3.73 1.35
N THR A 269 -15.58 -5.04 1.05
CA THR A 269 -16.70 -5.75 0.43
C THR A 269 -16.70 -7.22 0.87
N THR A 270 -17.84 -7.88 0.78
CA THR A 270 -17.92 -9.34 0.94
C THR A 270 -18.04 -10.06 -0.41
N ASP A 271 -17.81 -9.37 -1.52
CA ASP A 271 -17.79 -9.95 -2.86
C ASP A 271 -16.33 -10.36 -3.22
N GLY A 272 -16.01 -11.63 -3.03
CA GLY A 272 -14.68 -12.16 -3.32
C GLY A 272 -14.33 -12.16 -4.81
N GLU A 273 -15.32 -12.34 -5.70
CA GLU A 273 -15.09 -12.28 -7.15
C GLU A 273 -14.76 -10.86 -7.60
N TYR A 274 -15.43 -9.85 -7.02
CA TYR A 274 -15.04 -8.46 -7.26
C TYR A 274 -13.58 -8.20 -6.89
N MET A 275 -13.13 -8.69 -5.72
CA MET A 275 -11.73 -8.52 -5.31
C MET A 275 -10.76 -9.25 -6.26
N ALA A 276 -11.15 -10.42 -6.76
CA ALA A 276 -10.35 -11.15 -7.74
C ALA A 276 -10.33 -10.48 -9.11
N ASP A 277 -11.43 -9.84 -9.52
CA ASP A 277 -11.46 -9.07 -10.77
C ASP A 277 -10.48 -7.89 -10.74
N LEU A 278 -10.30 -7.23 -9.60
CA LEU A 278 -9.28 -6.18 -9.46
C LEU A 278 -7.86 -6.69 -9.78
N VAL A 279 -7.52 -7.89 -9.31
CA VAL A 279 -6.22 -8.53 -9.61
C VAL A 279 -6.11 -8.91 -11.07
N ARG A 280 -7.14 -9.54 -11.64
CA ARG A 280 -7.17 -9.94 -13.06
C ARG A 280 -7.04 -8.73 -14.00
N GLU A 281 -7.72 -7.63 -13.69
CA GLU A 281 -7.71 -6.39 -14.48
C GLU A 281 -6.38 -5.66 -14.38
N SER A 282 -5.66 -5.77 -13.27
CA SER A 282 -4.32 -5.19 -13.12
C SER A 282 -3.23 -5.97 -13.88
N GLY A 283 -3.49 -7.22 -14.27
CA GLY A 283 -2.52 -8.09 -14.93
C GLY A 283 -1.53 -8.76 -13.98
N HIS A 284 -1.70 -8.58 -12.66
CA HIS A 284 -0.92 -9.29 -11.65
C HIS A 284 -1.44 -10.70 -11.40
N ASP A 285 -0.56 -11.57 -10.90
CA ASP A 285 -0.90 -12.93 -10.49
C ASP A 285 -0.79 -13.07 -8.96
N TRP A 286 -1.17 -14.24 -8.44
CA TRP A 286 -1.24 -14.53 -7.01
C TRP A 286 0.11 -14.38 -6.29
N ASP A 287 1.24 -14.53 -6.93
CA ASP A 287 2.59 -14.41 -6.36
C ASP A 287 3.17 -12.98 -6.45
N ASP A 288 2.45 -12.06 -7.07
CA ASP A 288 2.88 -10.67 -7.21
C ASP A 288 2.59 -9.81 -5.97
N PHE A 289 1.75 -10.25 -5.05
CA PHE A 289 1.39 -9.49 -3.85
C PHE A 289 1.14 -10.39 -2.65
N PHE A 290 1.17 -9.81 -1.45
CA PHE A 290 0.80 -10.51 -0.22
C PHE A 290 -0.11 -9.64 0.67
N ILE A 291 -1.16 -10.26 1.21
CA ILE A 291 -2.09 -9.64 2.15
C ILE A 291 -1.92 -10.31 3.51
N PHE A 292 -1.36 -9.58 4.47
CA PHE A 292 -1.40 -9.92 5.89
C PHE A 292 -2.62 -9.26 6.52
N SER A 293 -3.51 -10.03 7.14
CA SER A 293 -4.72 -9.51 7.76
C SER A 293 -4.92 -10.07 9.16
N ALA A 294 -5.45 -9.23 10.07
CA ALA A 294 -5.69 -9.63 11.45
C ALA A 294 -6.94 -8.95 12.04
N SER A 295 -7.60 -9.65 12.98
CA SER A 295 -8.73 -9.10 13.73
C SER A 295 -8.95 -9.83 15.06
N GLY A 296 -9.51 -9.13 16.04
CA GLY A 296 -9.90 -9.70 17.33
C GLY A 296 -11.30 -10.31 17.31
N THR A 297 -11.50 -11.43 18.00
CA THR A 297 -12.80 -12.14 17.99
C THR A 297 -13.94 -11.38 18.69
N LYS A 298 -13.62 -10.34 19.48
CA LYS A 298 -14.62 -9.44 20.11
C LYS A 298 -14.69 -8.07 19.45
N ASP A 299 -13.96 -7.89 18.34
CA ASP A 299 -14.02 -6.69 17.54
C ASP A 299 -15.37 -6.58 16.81
N PHE A 300 -16.00 -5.40 16.81
CA PHE A 300 -17.27 -5.22 16.12
C PHE A 300 -17.17 -5.41 14.59
N ALA A 301 -15.98 -5.15 14.01
CA ALA A 301 -15.72 -5.35 12.59
C ALA A 301 -15.38 -6.81 12.22
N TYR A 302 -15.08 -7.66 13.21
CA TYR A 302 -14.60 -9.02 12.99
C TYR A 302 -15.48 -9.83 12.04
N GLY A 303 -16.79 -9.83 12.25
CA GLY A 303 -17.70 -10.67 11.47
C GLY A 303 -17.69 -10.32 9.97
N SER A 304 -17.77 -9.04 9.63
CA SER A 304 -17.75 -8.56 8.24
C SER A 304 -16.35 -8.66 7.62
N PHE A 305 -15.31 -8.40 8.39
CA PHE A 305 -13.92 -8.53 7.92
C PHE A 305 -13.57 -9.99 7.60
N LYS A 306 -13.87 -10.93 8.52
CA LYS A 306 -13.69 -12.36 8.27
C LYS A 306 -14.49 -12.85 7.07
N ALA A 307 -15.72 -12.36 6.90
CA ALA A 307 -16.56 -12.73 5.75
C ALA A 307 -15.91 -12.31 4.42
N GLN A 308 -15.31 -11.10 4.34
CA GLN A 308 -14.55 -10.67 3.17
C GLN A 308 -13.37 -11.61 2.90
N ILE A 309 -12.53 -11.85 3.90
CA ILE A 309 -11.33 -12.68 3.75
C ILE A 309 -11.71 -14.10 3.30
N GLN A 310 -12.76 -14.69 3.88
CA GLN A 310 -13.26 -16.00 3.47
C GLN A 310 -13.82 -15.99 2.04
N ALA A 311 -14.55 -14.95 1.65
CA ALA A 311 -15.08 -14.81 0.29
C ALA A 311 -13.93 -14.75 -0.74
N MET A 312 -12.86 -14.00 -0.46
CA MET A 312 -11.65 -13.94 -1.29
C MET A 312 -10.99 -15.32 -1.42
N GLY A 313 -10.75 -16.02 -0.31
CA GLY A 313 -10.11 -17.35 -0.33
C GLY A 313 -10.96 -18.45 -0.98
N ASN A 314 -12.28 -18.22 -1.16
CA ASN A 314 -13.20 -19.14 -1.82
C ASN A 314 -13.33 -18.90 -3.34
N VAL A 315 -12.67 -17.91 -3.91
CA VAL A 315 -12.64 -17.66 -5.35
C VAL A 315 -12.06 -18.88 -6.08
N LYS A 316 -12.73 -19.32 -7.14
CA LYS A 316 -12.45 -20.63 -7.76
C LYS A 316 -11.11 -20.73 -8.46
N ASP A 317 -10.65 -19.67 -9.09
CA ASP A 317 -9.40 -19.63 -9.86
C ASP A 317 -8.14 -19.51 -9.00
N LYS A 318 -8.35 -19.40 -7.64
CA LYS A 318 -7.24 -19.29 -6.71
C LYS A 318 -6.39 -18.03 -6.85
N THR A 319 -6.99 -16.93 -7.28
CA THR A 319 -6.38 -15.60 -7.21
C THR A 319 -5.91 -15.27 -5.79
N PHE A 320 -6.69 -15.67 -4.77
CA PHE A 320 -6.30 -15.60 -3.36
C PHE A 320 -6.08 -16.99 -2.79
N ARG A 321 -4.92 -17.23 -2.20
CA ARG A 321 -4.50 -18.51 -1.65
C ARG A 321 -4.12 -18.33 -0.19
N PHE A 322 -4.86 -18.99 0.71
CA PHE A 322 -4.48 -18.97 2.12
C PHE A 322 -3.14 -19.67 2.33
N ALA A 323 -2.23 -18.99 2.99
CA ALA A 323 -0.95 -19.54 3.41
C ALA A 323 -0.40 -18.79 4.63
N ASP A 324 0.48 -19.43 5.35
CA ASP A 324 1.22 -18.85 6.46
C ASP A 324 2.59 -18.28 6.03
N ASN A 325 2.90 -18.35 4.74
CA ASN A 325 4.13 -17.85 4.12
C ASN A 325 3.90 -17.46 2.64
N GLU A 326 4.78 -16.61 2.10
CA GLU A 326 4.66 -16.08 0.73
C GLU A 326 4.93 -17.10 -0.38
N LYS A 327 5.57 -18.24 -0.09
CA LYS A 327 5.89 -19.26 -1.11
C LYS A 327 4.67 -20.11 -1.49
N GLU A 328 3.72 -20.23 -0.58
CA GLU A 328 2.56 -21.12 -0.73
C GLU A 328 1.29 -20.36 -1.08
N GLY A 329 1.24 -19.04 -0.83
CA GLY A 329 0.08 -18.22 -1.14
C GLY A 329 0.29 -16.75 -0.86
N ASN A 330 -0.80 -15.99 -0.89
CA ASN A 330 -0.80 -14.54 -0.84
C ASN A 330 -1.83 -13.93 0.12
N LEU A 331 -2.47 -14.76 0.96
CA LEU A 331 -3.51 -14.31 1.88
C LEU A 331 -3.33 -14.99 3.24
N LEU A 332 -2.91 -14.22 4.23
CA LEU A 332 -2.81 -14.65 5.62
C LEU A 332 -3.88 -13.94 6.45
N PHE A 333 -4.67 -14.72 7.21
CA PHE A 333 -5.62 -14.17 8.17
C PHE A 333 -5.38 -14.75 9.54
N LEU A 334 -5.05 -13.90 10.50
CA LEU A 334 -4.81 -14.29 11.90
C LEU A 334 -5.84 -13.64 12.83
N GLU A 335 -6.28 -14.43 13.81
CA GLU A 335 -7.30 -14.03 14.76
C GLU A 335 -6.70 -13.95 16.17
N ARG A 336 -7.05 -12.89 16.91
CA ARG A 336 -6.70 -12.79 18.32
C ARG A 336 -7.95 -12.98 19.18
N GLU A 337 -7.98 -14.07 19.91
CA GLU A 337 -9.10 -14.40 20.79
C GLU A 337 -9.26 -13.35 21.90
N GLY A 338 -10.48 -12.86 22.05
CA GLY A 338 -10.86 -11.92 23.12
C GLY A 338 -10.51 -10.45 22.88
N TYR A 339 -9.78 -10.10 21.80
CA TYR A 339 -9.42 -8.71 21.50
C TYR A 339 -10.59 -7.96 20.88
N SER A 340 -10.72 -6.71 21.31
CA SER A 340 -11.72 -5.75 20.86
C SER A 340 -11.13 -4.77 19.83
N HIS A 341 -11.94 -3.79 19.39
CA HIS A 341 -11.53 -2.75 18.46
C HIS A 341 -10.84 -1.60 19.19
N ASP A 342 -9.56 -1.74 19.51
CA ASP A 342 -8.81 -0.78 20.28
C ASP A 342 -7.34 -0.65 19.84
N VAL A 343 -6.62 0.28 20.44
CA VAL A 343 -5.23 0.59 20.10
C VAL A 343 -4.29 -0.58 20.40
N THR A 344 -4.54 -1.36 21.44
CA THR A 344 -3.70 -2.53 21.78
C THR A 344 -3.77 -3.57 20.67
N ALA A 345 -4.97 -3.82 20.14
CA ALA A 345 -5.18 -4.70 19.01
C ALA A 345 -4.45 -4.17 17.74
N SER A 346 -4.62 -2.88 17.45
CA SER A 346 -3.95 -2.23 16.31
C SER A 346 -2.43 -2.35 16.37
N ASP A 347 -1.85 -2.03 17.53
CA ASP A 347 -0.40 -2.07 17.74
C ASP A 347 0.14 -3.50 17.58
N GLU A 348 -0.53 -4.49 18.19
CA GLU A 348 -0.11 -5.89 18.11
C GLU A 348 -0.20 -6.44 16.69
N TYR A 349 -1.26 -6.13 15.95
CA TYR A 349 -1.40 -6.59 14.57
C TYR A 349 -0.37 -5.94 13.66
N THR A 350 -0.11 -4.64 13.82
CA THR A 350 0.90 -3.92 13.05
C THR A 350 2.30 -4.46 13.35
N TYR A 351 2.65 -4.71 14.63
CA TYR A 351 3.89 -5.35 15.03
C TYR A 351 4.10 -6.70 14.33
N ASN A 352 3.09 -7.55 14.32
CA ASN A 352 3.17 -8.87 13.69
C ASN A 352 3.28 -8.79 12.16
N GLY A 353 2.52 -7.90 11.51
CA GLY A 353 2.61 -7.70 10.07
C GLY A 353 3.97 -7.20 9.62
N LEU A 354 4.59 -6.26 10.36
CA LEU A 354 5.93 -5.77 10.08
C LEU A 354 7.01 -6.82 10.34
N ARG A 355 6.80 -7.75 11.27
CA ARG A 355 7.68 -8.92 11.47
C ARG A 355 7.55 -9.93 10.34
N PHE A 356 6.40 -9.99 9.68
CA PHE A 356 6.15 -10.88 8.55
C PHE A 356 6.74 -10.32 7.25
N PHE A 357 6.54 -9.04 6.95
CA PHE A 357 7.00 -8.43 5.71
C PHE A 357 8.52 -8.30 5.66
N TRP A 358 9.13 -8.70 4.53
CA TRP A 358 10.56 -8.62 4.24
C TRP A 358 11.49 -9.33 5.22
N ASN A 359 10.97 -10.11 6.16
CA ASN A 359 11.80 -10.82 7.13
C ASN A 359 12.11 -12.24 6.69
N LYS A 360 13.42 -12.54 6.59
CA LYS A 360 13.91 -13.90 6.61
C LYS A 360 14.02 -14.30 8.08
N LEU A 361 13.15 -15.13 8.57
CA LEU A 361 13.34 -15.79 9.86
C LEU A 361 14.17 -17.04 9.68
#